data_a8f6915145471165f9f75951c58f3450
#
_entry.id   a8f6915145471165f9f75951c58f3450
#
_cell.length_a   1.000
_cell.length_b   1.000
_cell.length_c   1.000
_cell.angle_alpha   90.00
_cell.angle_beta   90.00
_cell.angle_gamma   90.00
#
_symmetry.space_group_name_H-M   'P 1'
#
loop_
_entity.id
_entity.type
_entity.pdbx_description
1 polymer ?
#
loop_
_entity_poly.entity_id
_entity_poly.type
_entity_poly.pdbx_seq_one_letter_code
_entity_poly.pdbx_strand_id
1 'polypeptide(L)'
;MKIIMLGAPGAGKGTQAKQIAAKYQIPHISTGDIFRANIKNGTEFGKKAKTYMDQGALVPDELTCDLVMDRIQQDDCANGFVLDGFPRTIPQAEALDAALAKINQTMDYAIDVDVPDENIVKRMGGRRACLNCGATYHIVFNPTKVEGVCDACGSKTVLRDDDKPETVQKRLSVYHDQTQPLIDYYKKQNILKSVDGTQPMDKVFADIVTILGE
;
A
#
# COMPACT_ATOMS: atom_id res chain seq x y z
N MET A 1 -13.79 -7.32 -8.92
CA MET A 1 -12.44 -7.91 -8.68
C MET A 1 -11.85 -7.31 -7.42
N LYS A 2 -11.42 -8.15 -6.45
CA LYS A 2 -10.89 -7.74 -5.14
C LYS A 2 -9.42 -8.15 -5.06
N ILE A 3 -8.53 -7.19 -4.87
CA ILE A 3 -7.08 -7.38 -4.99
C ILE A 3 -6.39 -6.88 -3.73
N ILE A 4 -5.43 -7.66 -3.23
CA ILE A 4 -4.49 -7.25 -2.18
C ILE A 4 -3.12 -7.00 -2.81
N MET A 5 -2.49 -5.88 -2.45
CA MET A 5 -1.10 -5.60 -2.82
C MET A 5 -0.18 -5.95 -1.67
N LEU A 6 0.70 -6.93 -1.88
CA LEU A 6 1.76 -7.34 -0.96
C LEU A 6 3.14 -6.85 -1.43
N GLY A 7 4.11 -6.90 -0.55
CA GLY A 7 5.51 -6.51 -0.80
C GLY A 7 6.03 -5.51 0.22
N ALA A 8 7.35 -5.35 0.27
CA ALA A 8 8.05 -4.49 1.22
C ALA A 8 7.65 -3.01 1.12
N PRO A 9 7.84 -2.20 2.19
CA PRO A 9 7.66 -0.76 2.11
C PRO A 9 8.59 -0.18 1.03
N GLY A 10 8.06 0.62 0.10
CA GLY A 10 8.86 1.14 -1.03
C GLY A 10 8.95 0.26 -2.28
N ALA A 11 8.35 -0.94 -2.28
CA ALA A 11 8.34 -1.84 -3.44
C ALA A 11 7.57 -1.30 -4.67
N GLY A 12 6.73 -0.25 -4.50
CA GLY A 12 5.96 0.33 -5.59
C GLY A 12 4.46 -0.05 -5.56
N LYS A 13 4.00 -0.76 -4.55
CA LYS A 13 2.60 -1.21 -4.39
C LYS A 13 1.57 -0.12 -4.68
N GLY A 14 1.69 1.04 -4.03
CA GLY A 14 0.73 2.13 -4.19
C GLY A 14 0.70 2.72 -5.60
N THR A 15 1.82 2.68 -6.34
CA THR A 15 1.86 3.09 -7.74
C THR A 15 1.10 2.11 -8.60
N GLN A 16 1.36 0.81 -8.45
CA GLN A 16 0.67 -0.25 -9.17
C GLN A 16 -0.82 -0.30 -8.80
N ALA A 17 -1.16 -0.18 -7.51
CA ALA A 17 -2.55 -0.13 -7.04
C ALA A 17 -3.37 0.99 -7.70
N LYS A 18 -2.79 2.18 -7.87
CA LYS A 18 -3.45 3.29 -8.57
C LYS A 18 -3.68 3.00 -10.05
N GLN A 19 -2.71 2.38 -10.74
CA GLN A 19 -2.84 1.99 -12.14
C GLN A 19 -3.90 0.88 -12.33
N ILE A 20 -3.90 -0.12 -11.43
CA ILE A 20 -4.92 -1.19 -11.40
C ILE A 20 -6.31 -0.57 -11.18
N ALA A 21 -6.46 0.28 -10.17
CA ALA A 21 -7.73 0.94 -9.84
C ALA A 21 -8.29 1.73 -11.04
N ALA A 22 -7.42 2.46 -11.74
CA ALA A 22 -7.79 3.23 -12.93
C ALA A 22 -8.19 2.32 -14.12
N LYS A 23 -7.42 1.26 -14.38
CA LYS A 23 -7.69 0.34 -15.50
C LYS A 23 -9.00 -0.44 -15.30
N TYR A 24 -9.22 -0.98 -14.11
CA TYR A 24 -10.36 -1.85 -13.82
C TYR A 24 -11.56 -1.12 -13.20
N GLN A 25 -11.47 0.22 -13.04
CA GLN A 25 -12.52 1.09 -12.50
C GLN A 25 -13.03 0.64 -11.12
N ILE A 26 -12.10 0.27 -10.25
CA ILE A 26 -12.35 -0.14 -8.86
C ILE A 26 -11.61 0.81 -7.89
N PRO A 27 -12.13 1.07 -6.69
CA PRO A 27 -11.48 1.98 -5.74
C PRO A 27 -10.14 1.45 -5.24
N HIS A 28 -9.16 2.35 -5.12
CA HIS A 28 -7.89 2.12 -4.43
C HIS A 28 -8.05 2.50 -2.96
N ILE A 29 -7.88 1.55 -2.06
CA ILE A 29 -7.99 1.71 -0.61
C ILE A 29 -6.60 1.57 -0.02
N SER A 30 -5.98 2.69 0.35
CA SER A 30 -4.65 2.73 0.97
C SER A 30 -4.79 3.10 2.45
N THR A 31 -4.52 2.15 3.34
CA THR A 31 -4.51 2.41 4.80
C THR A 31 -3.49 3.47 5.17
N GLY A 32 -2.34 3.48 4.52
CA GLY A 32 -1.33 4.51 4.72
C GLY A 32 -1.80 5.91 4.35
N ASP A 33 -2.57 6.06 3.27
CA ASP A 33 -3.12 7.36 2.87
C ASP A 33 -4.24 7.80 3.81
N ILE A 34 -5.08 6.86 4.27
CA ILE A 34 -6.14 7.15 5.26
C ILE A 34 -5.52 7.61 6.58
N PHE A 35 -4.48 6.93 7.07
CA PHE A 35 -3.77 7.35 8.29
C PHE A 35 -3.16 8.76 8.12
N ARG A 36 -2.48 9.02 7.01
CA ARG A 36 -1.88 10.34 6.73
C ARG A 36 -2.92 11.45 6.63
N ALA A 37 -4.08 11.19 6.03
CA ALA A 37 -5.19 12.14 5.99
C ALA A 37 -5.71 12.45 7.40
N ASN A 38 -5.88 11.44 8.25
CA ASN A 38 -6.28 11.62 9.64
C ASN A 38 -5.25 12.39 10.48
N ILE A 39 -3.95 12.12 10.26
CA ILE A 39 -2.84 12.86 10.91
C ILE A 39 -2.90 14.34 10.48
N LYS A 40 -3.05 14.62 9.20
CA LYS A 40 -3.15 15.97 8.65
C LYS A 40 -4.33 16.73 9.23
N ASN A 41 -5.47 16.05 9.40
CA ASN A 41 -6.69 16.62 9.93
C ASN A 41 -6.70 16.71 11.48
N GLY A 42 -5.68 16.20 12.15
CA GLY A 42 -5.52 16.25 13.59
C GLY A 42 -6.57 15.45 14.38
N THR A 43 -7.18 14.42 13.77
CA THR A 43 -8.17 13.58 14.45
C THR A 43 -7.52 12.79 15.58
N GLU A 44 -8.29 12.38 16.60
CA GLU A 44 -7.79 11.52 17.69
C GLU A 44 -7.21 10.20 17.17
N PHE A 45 -7.84 9.63 16.14
CA PHE A 45 -7.32 8.47 15.43
C PHE A 45 -5.96 8.78 14.74
N GLY A 46 -5.85 9.92 14.04
CA GLY A 46 -4.61 10.35 13.41
C GLY A 46 -3.47 10.57 14.38
N LYS A 47 -3.74 11.16 15.55
CA LYS A 47 -2.74 11.33 16.62
C LYS A 47 -2.21 9.98 17.10
N LYS A 48 -3.10 9.01 17.36
CA LYS A 48 -2.71 7.64 17.73
C LYS A 48 -1.91 6.95 16.64
N ALA A 49 -2.39 6.98 15.38
CA ALA A 49 -1.70 6.36 14.26
C ALA A 49 -0.28 6.92 14.06
N LYS A 50 -0.10 8.25 14.25
CA LYS A 50 1.20 8.92 14.12
C LYS A 50 2.25 8.34 15.06
N THR A 51 1.91 8.02 16.31
CA THR A 51 2.88 7.48 17.29
C THR A 51 3.52 6.16 16.84
N TYR A 52 2.76 5.32 16.14
CA TYR A 52 3.26 4.06 15.57
C TYR A 52 4.05 4.30 14.27
N MET A 53 3.50 5.12 13.37
CA MET A 53 4.11 5.38 12.06
C MET A 53 5.48 6.06 12.18
N ASP A 54 5.65 7.01 13.10
CA ASP A 54 6.92 7.70 13.34
C ASP A 54 8.02 6.75 13.83
N GLN A 55 7.63 5.64 14.47
CA GLN A 55 8.53 4.58 14.95
C GLN A 55 8.75 3.49 13.90
N GLY A 56 8.10 3.54 12.75
CA GLY A 56 8.12 2.49 11.73
C GLY A 56 7.32 1.24 12.09
N ALA A 57 6.51 1.29 13.16
CA ALA A 57 5.64 0.22 13.62
C ALA A 57 4.29 0.21 12.88
N LEU A 58 3.56 -0.90 13.00
CA LEU A 58 2.18 -0.99 12.51
C LEU A 58 1.22 -0.34 13.50
N VAL A 59 0.18 0.30 12.97
CA VAL A 59 -1.00 0.70 13.76
C VAL A 59 -1.70 -0.58 14.23
N PRO A 60 -2.22 -0.65 15.48
CA PRO A 60 -2.86 -1.83 16.02
C PRO A 60 -3.91 -2.44 15.09
N ASP A 61 -3.95 -3.79 15.05
CA ASP A 61 -4.80 -4.56 14.13
C ASP A 61 -6.28 -4.20 14.27
N GLU A 62 -6.78 -4.08 15.49
CA GLU A 62 -8.18 -3.73 15.78
C GLU A 62 -8.57 -2.41 15.08
N LEU A 63 -7.79 -1.35 15.29
CA LEU A 63 -8.05 -0.03 14.70
C LEU A 63 -7.95 -0.05 13.17
N THR A 64 -7.03 -0.84 12.65
CA THR A 64 -6.83 -0.95 11.20
C THR A 64 -7.93 -1.77 10.54
N CYS A 65 -8.35 -2.87 11.17
CA CYS A 65 -9.45 -3.70 10.68
C CYS A 65 -10.77 -2.92 10.63
N ASP A 66 -11.16 -2.24 11.72
CA ASP A 66 -12.40 -1.48 11.76
C ASP A 66 -12.48 -0.46 10.62
N LEU A 67 -11.39 0.28 10.41
CA LEU A 67 -11.31 1.27 9.34
C LEU A 67 -11.46 0.66 7.94
N VAL A 68 -10.82 -0.49 7.70
CA VAL A 68 -10.90 -1.15 6.39
C VAL A 68 -12.27 -1.78 6.20
N MET A 69 -12.84 -2.42 7.24
CA MET A 69 -14.17 -3.04 7.15
C MET A 69 -15.25 -2.01 6.85
N ASP A 70 -15.22 -0.84 7.48
CA ASP A 70 -16.11 0.28 7.15
C ASP A 70 -15.96 0.72 5.69
N ARG A 71 -14.71 0.80 5.22
CA ARG A 71 -14.42 1.30 3.87
C ARG A 71 -14.87 0.36 2.76
N ILE A 72 -14.65 -0.94 2.91
CA ILE A 72 -15.01 -1.93 1.87
C ILE A 72 -16.51 -2.18 1.76
N GLN A 73 -17.32 -1.71 2.73
CA GLN A 73 -18.78 -1.81 2.70
C GLN A 73 -19.46 -0.65 1.94
N GLN A 74 -18.69 0.37 1.52
CA GLN A 74 -19.26 1.49 0.78
C GLN A 74 -19.66 1.07 -0.65
N ASP A 75 -20.65 1.73 -1.21
CA ASP A 75 -21.29 1.39 -2.49
C ASP A 75 -20.30 1.32 -3.65
N ASP A 76 -19.24 2.15 -3.65
CA ASP A 76 -18.22 2.16 -4.68
C ASP A 76 -17.34 0.90 -4.67
N CYS A 77 -17.36 0.12 -3.59
CA CYS A 77 -16.65 -1.16 -3.46
C CYS A 77 -17.46 -2.38 -3.95
N ALA A 78 -18.71 -2.19 -4.34
CA ALA A 78 -19.60 -3.29 -4.74
C ALA A 78 -19.01 -4.15 -5.90
N ASN A 79 -18.34 -3.51 -6.86
CA ASN A 79 -17.72 -4.17 -8.02
C ASN A 79 -16.28 -4.66 -7.77
N GLY A 80 -15.75 -4.40 -6.57
CA GLY A 80 -14.40 -4.76 -6.17
C GLY A 80 -13.58 -3.58 -5.67
N PHE A 81 -12.32 -3.84 -5.34
CA PHE A 81 -11.40 -2.85 -4.78
C PHE A 81 -9.95 -3.35 -4.83
N VAL A 82 -9.00 -2.43 -4.67
CA VAL A 82 -7.58 -2.75 -4.46
C VAL A 82 -7.18 -2.28 -3.06
N LEU A 83 -6.75 -3.21 -2.21
CA LEU A 83 -6.19 -2.94 -0.89
C LEU A 83 -4.67 -2.70 -0.99
N ASP A 84 -4.20 -1.57 -0.50
CA ASP A 84 -2.78 -1.23 -0.40
C ASP A 84 -2.41 -0.94 1.05
N GLY A 85 -1.48 -1.75 1.59
CA GLY A 85 -1.04 -1.65 2.96
C GLY A 85 -1.97 -2.30 4.00
N PHE A 86 -2.89 -3.14 3.55
CA PHE A 86 -3.71 -4.04 4.36
C PHE A 86 -4.04 -5.28 3.54
N PRO A 87 -4.05 -6.50 4.16
CA PRO A 87 -3.55 -6.76 5.51
C PRO A 87 -2.03 -6.65 5.62
N ARG A 88 -1.51 -6.49 6.84
CA ARG A 88 -0.07 -6.52 7.16
C ARG A 88 0.29 -7.57 8.19
N THR A 89 -0.69 -8.22 8.80
CA THR A 89 -0.51 -9.30 9.77
C THR A 89 -1.46 -10.43 9.47
N ILE A 90 -1.15 -11.64 9.96
CA ILE A 90 -2.06 -12.80 9.80
C ILE A 90 -3.43 -12.52 10.45
N PRO A 91 -3.53 -11.97 11.68
CA PRO A 91 -4.83 -11.63 12.26
C PRO A 91 -5.67 -10.66 11.40
N GLN A 92 -5.04 -9.69 10.74
CA GLN A 92 -5.74 -8.80 9.81
C GLN A 92 -6.27 -9.56 8.58
N ALA A 93 -5.50 -10.50 8.04
CA ALA A 93 -5.91 -11.32 6.90
C ALA A 93 -7.10 -12.24 7.26
N GLU A 94 -7.03 -12.89 8.43
CA GLU A 94 -8.12 -13.73 8.94
C GLU A 94 -9.40 -12.91 9.19
N ALA A 95 -9.28 -11.70 9.74
CA ALA A 95 -10.41 -10.79 9.94
C ALA A 95 -11.04 -10.36 8.61
N LEU A 96 -10.22 -10.07 7.58
CA LEU A 96 -10.70 -9.75 6.24
C LEU A 96 -11.45 -10.93 5.61
N ASP A 97 -10.86 -12.12 5.65
CA ASP A 97 -11.48 -13.33 5.10
C ASP A 97 -12.81 -13.65 5.80
N ALA A 98 -12.85 -13.54 7.13
CA ALA A 98 -14.07 -13.74 7.90
C ALA A 98 -15.17 -12.69 7.58
N ALA A 99 -14.80 -11.44 7.36
CA ALA A 99 -15.74 -10.39 6.99
C ALA A 99 -16.33 -10.62 5.59
N LEU A 100 -15.50 -10.98 4.61
CA LEU A 100 -15.95 -11.27 3.25
C LEU A 100 -16.80 -12.55 3.19
N ALA A 101 -16.46 -13.58 3.96
CA ALA A 101 -17.24 -14.82 4.03
C ALA A 101 -18.68 -14.59 4.52
N LYS A 102 -18.92 -13.64 5.43
CA LYS A 102 -20.27 -13.28 5.90
C LYS A 102 -21.19 -12.77 4.79
N ILE A 103 -20.61 -12.24 3.71
CA ILE A 103 -21.33 -11.75 2.53
C ILE A 103 -21.12 -12.65 1.30
N ASN A 104 -20.67 -13.90 1.51
CA ASN A 104 -20.39 -14.89 0.48
C ASN A 104 -19.39 -14.39 -0.59
N GLN A 105 -18.38 -13.66 -0.17
CA GLN A 105 -17.31 -13.14 -1.03
C GLN A 105 -15.94 -13.60 -0.54
N THR A 106 -14.95 -13.53 -1.44
CA THR A 106 -13.54 -13.84 -1.17
C THR A 106 -12.65 -12.82 -1.88
N MET A 107 -11.37 -12.78 -1.53
CA MET A 107 -10.37 -12.07 -2.34
C MET A 107 -10.08 -12.87 -3.61
N ASP A 108 -9.92 -12.18 -4.74
CA ASP A 108 -9.62 -12.80 -6.03
C ASP A 108 -8.10 -12.98 -6.24
N TYR A 109 -7.31 -12.00 -5.85
CA TYR A 109 -5.86 -11.99 -6.02
C TYR A 109 -5.12 -11.35 -4.85
N ALA A 110 -3.96 -11.90 -4.52
CA ALA A 110 -2.92 -11.26 -3.74
C ALA A 110 -1.69 -11.07 -4.64
N ILE A 111 -1.38 -9.84 -5.00
CA ILE A 111 -0.26 -9.49 -5.89
C ILE A 111 0.93 -9.08 -5.03
N ASP A 112 1.97 -9.90 -5.05
CA ASP A 112 3.22 -9.60 -4.37
C ASP A 112 4.19 -8.91 -5.33
N VAL A 113 4.56 -7.68 -5.01
CA VAL A 113 5.58 -6.90 -5.73
C VAL A 113 6.92 -7.14 -5.04
N ASP A 114 7.66 -8.13 -5.54
CA ASP A 114 8.92 -8.57 -4.95
C ASP A 114 10.07 -7.63 -5.31
N VAL A 115 10.75 -7.10 -4.29
CA VAL A 115 11.89 -6.18 -4.43
C VAL A 115 12.89 -6.44 -3.31
N PRO A 116 14.17 -6.71 -3.62
CA PRO A 116 15.22 -6.88 -2.62
C PRO A 116 15.39 -5.66 -1.72
N ASP A 117 15.71 -5.89 -0.44
CA ASP A 117 15.85 -4.84 0.59
C ASP A 117 16.83 -3.73 0.20
N GLU A 118 17.94 -4.09 -0.47
CA GLU A 118 18.92 -3.10 -0.94
C GLU A 118 18.30 -2.09 -1.90
N ASN A 119 17.40 -2.54 -2.77
CA ASN A 119 16.69 -1.68 -3.70
C ASN A 119 15.62 -0.85 -2.99
N ILE A 120 14.99 -1.41 -1.94
CA ILE A 120 14.04 -0.68 -1.10
C ILE A 120 14.70 0.51 -0.42
N VAL A 121 15.85 0.31 0.23
CA VAL A 121 16.57 1.39 0.91
C VAL A 121 16.92 2.53 -0.05
N LYS A 122 17.42 2.20 -1.25
CA LYS A 122 17.71 3.20 -2.30
C LYS A 122 16.45 3.96 -2.75
N ARG A 123 15.33 3.24 -2.96
CA ARG A 123 14.07 3.83 -3.41
C ARG A 123 13.45 4.75 -2.36
N MET A 124 13.48 4.35 -1.10
CA MET A 124 12.87 5.13 -0.01
C MET A 124 13.57 6.48 0.18
N GLY A 125 14.91 6.52 0.10
CA GLY A 125 15.68 7.77 0.17
C GLY A 125 15.38 8.77 -0.94
N GLY A 126 15.00 8.27 -2.13
CA GLY A 126 14.63 9.09 -3.29
C GLY A 126 13.16 9.47 -3.38
N ARG A 127 12.28 8.88 -2.55
CA ARG A 127 10.85 9.15 -2.58
C ARG A 127 10.53 10.57 -2.12
N ARG A 128 9.59 11.21 -2.83
CA ARG A 128 9.02 12.51 -2.47
C ARG A 128 7.50 12.39 -2.46
N ALA A 129 6.87 13.05 -1.51
CA ALA A 129 5.42 13.08 -1.38
C ALA A 129 4.90 14.50 -1.29
N CYS A 130 3.78 14.76 -1.92
CA CYS A 130 3.02 15.98 -1.72
C CYS A 130 2.06 15.79 -0.55
N LEU A 131 2.28 16.52 0.55
CA LEU A 131 1.41 16.42 1.73
C LEU A 131 0.02 17.04 1.50
N ASN A 132 -0.15 17.79 0.42
CA ASN A 132 -1.44 18.42 0.09
C ASN A 132 -2.39 17.45 -0.62
N CYS A 133 -1.96 16.82 -1.72
CA CYS A 133 -2.81 15.97 -2.56
C CYS A 133 -2.45 14.47 -2.51
N GLY A 134 -1.42 14.06 -1.76
CA GLY A 134 -1.00 12.65 -1.64
C GLY A 134 -0.23 12.10 -2.86
N ALA A 135 0.05 12.93 -3.88
CA ALA A 135 0.85 12.49 -5.03
C ALA A 135 2.27 12.07 -4.58
N THR A 136 2.79 11.02 -5.21
CA THR A 136 4.10 10.46 -4.87
C THR A 136 5.01 10.50 -6.09
N TYR A 137 6.24 10.93 -5.88
CA TYR A 137 7.31 11.08 -6.88
C TYR A 137 8.58 10.38 -6.41
N HIS A 138 9.53 10.30 -7.30
CA HIS A 138 10.87 9.82 -6.99
C HIS A 138 11.91 10.64 -7.75
N ILE A 139 12.97 11.10 -7.07
CA ILE A 139 13.98 11.99 -7.65
C ILE A 139 14.68 11.45 -8.90
N VAL A 140 14.69 10.12 -9.10
CA VAL A 140 15.30 9.45 -10.25
C VAL A 140 14.26 8.79 -11.16
N PHE A 141 13.35 7.98 -10.59
CA PHE A 141 12.46 7.11 -11.39
C PHE A 141 11.16 7.80 -11.85
N ASN A 142 10.72 8.84 -11.15
CA ASN A 142 9.53 9.62 -11.48
C ASN A 142 9.68 11.04 -10.90
N PRO A 143 10.60 11.87 -11.44
CA PRO A 143 10.83 13.22 -10.94
C PRO A 143 9.64 14.13 -11.24
N THR A 144 9.47 15.17 -10.42
CA THR A 144 8.56 16.27 -10.71
C THR A 144 9.09 17.10 -11.90
N LYS A 145 8.20 17.70 -12.70
CA LYS A 145 8.56 18.58 -13.82
C LYS A 145 9.39 19.78 -13.36
N VAL A 146 9.04 20.32 -12.20
CA VAL A 146 9.81 21.36 -11.50
C VAL A 146 10.26 20.76 -10.17
N GLU A 147 11.56 20.79 -9.90
CA GLU A 147 12.12 20.19 -8.69
C GLU A 147 11.44 20.70 -7.43
N GLY A 148 10.99 19.77 -6.58
CA GLY A 148 10.34 20.06 -5.31
C GLY A 148 8.89 20.56 -5.41
N VAL A 149 8.32 20.67 -6.63
CA VAL A 149 6.95 21.14 -6.86
C VAL A 149 6.07 19.99 -7.37
N CYS A 150 4.92 19.77 -6.75
CA CYS A 150 3.97 18.74 -7.12
C CYS A 150 3.31 19.08 -8.46
N ASP A 151 3.41 18.19 -9.46
CA ASP A 151 2.82 18.38 -10.79
C ASP A 151 1.28 18.40 -10.77
N ALA A 152 0.67 17.77 -9.75
CA ALA A 152 -0.79 17.66 -9.67
C ALA A 152 -1.46 18.88 -9.02
N CYS A 153 -0.79 19.56 -8.06
CA CYS A 153 -1.44 20.65 -7.30
C CYS A 153 -0.53 21.84 -7.01
N GLY A 154 0.70 21.85 -7.51
CA GLY A 154 1.64 22.98 -7.33
C GLY A 154 2.24 23.12 -5.93
N SER A 155 1.85 22.28 -4.97
CA SER A 155 2.38 22.35 -3.60
C SER A 155 3.77 21.72 -3.51
N LYS A 156 4.52 22.05 -2.44
CA LYS A 156 5.85 21.48 -2.19
C LYS A 156 5.79 19.98 -1.98
N THR A 157 6.77 19.27 -2.55
CA THR A 157 7.03 17.85 -2.27
C THR A 157 8.15 17.71 -1.25
N VAL A 158 8.03 16.71 -0.37
CA VAL A 158 8.98 16.48 0.74
C VAL A 158 9.33 15.00 0.87
N LEU A 159 10.48 14.70 1.49
CA LEU A 159 10.73 13.36 2.03
C LEU A 159 9.76 13.13 3.20
N ARG A 160 9.13 11.96 3.25
CA ARG A 160 8.25 11.62 4.38
C ARG A 160 9.07 11.34 5.64
N ASP A 161 8.50 11.60 6.81
CA ASP A 161 9.17 11.29 8.08
C ASP A 161 9.43 9.79 8.25
N ASP A 162 8.52 8.94 7.74
CA ASP A 162 8.66 7.49 7.75
C ASP A 162 9.60 6.93 6.66
N ASP A 163 10.26 7.80 5.86
CA ASP A 163 11.26 7.42 4.86
C ASP A 163 12.70 7.79 5.28
N LYS A 164 12.89 8.23 6.50
CA LYS A 164 14.23 8.43 7.07
C LYS A 164 14.97 7.10 7.18
N PRO A 165 16.30 7.03 6.94
CA PRO A 165 17.04 5.77 6.89
C PRO A 165 16.82 4.85 8.08
N GLU A 166 16.85 5.40 9.30
CA GLU A 166 16.62 4.66 10.54
C GLU A 166 15.19 4.09 10.63
N THR A 167 14.19 4.81 10.13
CA THR A 167 12.81 4.36 10.11
C THR A 167 12.59 3.31 9.04
N VAL A 168 13.24 3.44 7.89
CA VAL A 168 13.19 2.44 6.80
C VAL A 168 13.69 1.09 7.26
N GLN A 169 14.81 1.03 8.00
CA GLN A 169 15.35 -0.22 8.55
C GLN A 169 14.33 -0.89 9.51
N LYS A 170 13.73 -0.12 10.40
CA LYS A 170 12.69 -0.64 11.30
C LYS A 170 11.47 -1.17 10.54
N ARG A 171 11.04 -0.44 9.50
CA ARG A 171 9.92 -0.87 8.65
C ARG A 171 10.21 -2.16 7.89
N LEU A 172 11.44 -2.37 7.44
CA LEU A 172 11.86 -3.63 6.81
C LEU A 172 11.85 -4.78 7.83
N SER A 173 12.38 -4.57 9.05
CA SER A 173 12.29 -5.58 10.10
C SER A 173 10.85 -5.94 10.42
N VAL A 174 9.97 -4.96 10.62
CA VAL A 174 8.53 -5.20 10.86
C VAL A 174 7.87 -5.91 9.68
N TYR A 175 8.25 -5.57 8.44
CA TYR A 175 7.74 -6.26 7.25
C TYR A 175 8.12 -7.74 7.26
N HIS A 176 9.37 -8.08 7.47
CA HIS A 176 9.83 -9.47 7.48
C HIS A 176 9.19 -10.28 8.61
N ASP A 177 9.07 -9.67 9.79
CA ASP A 177 8.52 -10.35 10.97
C ASP A 177 7.00 -10.56 10.89
N GLN A 178 6.24 -9.57 10.39
CA GLN A 178 4.79 -9.54 10.53
C GLN A 178 4.02 -9.65 9.20
N THR A 179 4.57 -9.11 8.12
CA THR A 179 3.85 -8.99 6.83
C THR A 179 4.29 -10.05 5.83
N GLN A 180 5.56 -10.37 5.73
CA GLN A 180 6.06 -11.39 4.81
C GLN A 180 5.38 -12.76 4.98
N PRO A 181 5.00 -13.23 6.19
CA PRO A 181 4.25 -14.47 6.36
C PRO A 181 2.91 -14.52 5.59
N LEU A 182 2.35 -13.37 5.20
CA LEU A 182 1.15 -13.33 4.35
C LEU A 182 1.36 -13.93 2.95
N ILE A 183 2.60 -13.96 2.47
CA ILE A 183 2.95 -14.60 1.19
C ILE A 183 2.54 -16.08 1.25
N ASP A 184 2.96 -16.79 2.29
CA ASP A 184 2.60 -18.21 2.49
C ASP A 184 1.11 -18.38 2.80
N TYR A 185 0.50 -17.43 3.52
CA TYR A 185 -0.92 -17.44 3.82
C TYR A 185 -1.78 -17.43 2.54
N TYR A 186 -1.53 -16.49 1.62
CA TYR A 186 -2.27 -16.39 0.35
C TYR A 186 -1.83 -17.41 -0.70
N LYS A 187 -0.59 -17.92 -0.61
CA LYS A 187 -0.15 -19.06 -1.43
C LYS A 187 -0.95 -20.31 -1.14
N LYS A 188 -1.25 -20.60 0.13
CA LYS A 188 -2.11 -21.73 0.54
C LYS A 188 -3.54 -21.58 0.03
N GLN A 189 -4.03 -20.37 -0.17
CA GLN A 189 -5.33 -20.08 -0.75
C GLN A 189 -5.33 -20.09 -2.30
N ASN A 190 -4.17 -20.30 -2.94
CA ASN A 190 -3.98 -20.31 -4.40
C ASN A 190 -4.30 -18.98 -5.10
N ILE A 191 -4.35 -17.84 -4.39
CA ILE A 191 -4.60 -16.51 -4.95
C ILE A 191 -3.34 -15.64 -5.06
N LEU A 192 -2.20 -16.11 -4.52
CA LEU A 192 -0.93 -15.37 -4.60
C LEU A 192 -0.38 -15.40 -6.03
N LYS A 193 0.04 -14.22 -6.51
CA LYS A 193 0.81 -14.03 -7.73
C LYS A 193 1.95 -13.04 -7.45
N SER A 194 3.17 -13.39 -7.85
CA SER A 194 4.35 -12.53 -7.63
C SER A 194 4.81 -11.91 -8.93
N VAL A 195 5.25 -10.66 -8.87
CA VAL A 195 5.86 -9.91 -9.97
C VAL A 195 7.19 -9.32 -9.53
N ASP A 196 8.16 -9.29 -10.45
CA ASP A 196 9.46 -8.66 -10.21
C ASP A 196 9.31 -7.14 -10.19
N GLY A 197 9.27 -6.57 -8.98
CA GLY A 197 9.18 -5.14 -8.77
C GLY A 197 10.47 -4.35 -9.03
N THR A 198 11.59 -5.00 -9.42
CA THR A 198 12.84 -4.32 -9.78
C THR A 198 12.79 -3.72 -11.18
N GLN A 199 11.90 -4.21 -12.03
CA GLN A 199 11.70 -3.78 -13.40
C GLN A 199 11.18 -2.32 -13.49
N PRO A 200 11.22 -1.71 -14.69
CA PRO A 200 10.55 -0.43 -14.95
C PRO A 200 9.05 -0.50 -14.59
N MET A 201 8.52 0.59 -14.06
CA MET A 201 7.16 0.67 -13.52
C MET A 201 6.09 0.18 -14.48
N ASP A 202 6.20 0.57 -15.77
CA ASP A 202 5.24 0.19 -16.82
C ASP A 202 5.31 -1.31 -17.13
N LYS A 203 6.51 -1.91 -17.03
CA LYS A 203 6.70 -3.35 -17.23
C LYS A 203 6.07 -4.15 -16.09
N VAL A 204 6.28 -3.72 -14.84
CA VAL A 204 5.61 -4.32 -13.66
C VAL A 204 4.08 -4.26 -13.84
N PHE A 205 3.56 -3.14 -14.30
CA PHE A 205 2.13 -2.99 -14.55
C PHE A 205 1.62 -3.94 -15.65
N ALA A 206 2.36 -4.06 -16.75
CA ALA A 206 2.01 -4.99 -17.83
C ALA A 206 1.99 -6.46 -17.36
N ASP A 207 2.96 -6.85 -16.54
CA ASP A 207 3.00 -8.20 -15.94
C ASP A 207 1.79 -8.44 -15.01
N ILE A 208 1.41 -7.44 -14.20
CA ILE A 208 0.20 -7.50 -13.37
C ILE A 208 -1.07 -7.64 -14.23
N VAL A 209 -1.20 -6.85 -15.30
CA VAL A 209 -2.36 -6.93 -16.20
C VAL A 209 -2.45 -8.30 -16.87
N THR A 210 -1.32 -8.90 -17.25
CA THR A 210 -1.29 -10.27 -17.78
C THR A 210 -1.83 -11.30 -16.77
N ILE A 211 -1.58 -11.11 -15.48
CA ILE A 211 -2.07 -11.97 -14.40
C ILE A 211 -3.58 -11.78 -14.17
N LEU A 212 -4.04 -10.53 -14.17
CA LEU A 212 -5.42 -10.18 -13.82
C LEU A 212 -6.42 -10.42 -14.97
N GLY A 213 -5.93 -10.48 -16.19
CA GLY A 213 -6.73 -10.54 -17.40
C GLY A 213 -7.17 -9.15 -17.90
N GLU A 214 -7.65 -9.10 -19.13
CA GLU A 214 -8.15 -7.87 -19.76
C GLU A 214 -9.56 -7.50 -19.30
#